data_d6d159d787ea89f0f8e3b06be65e0c57
#
_entry.id   d6d159d787ea89f0f8e3b06be65e0c57
#
_cell.length_a   1.000
_cell.length_b   1.000
_cell.length_c   1.000
_cell.angle_alpha   90.00
_cell.angle_beta   90.00
_cell.angle_gamma   90.00
#
_symmetry.space_group_name_H-M   'P 1'
#
loop_
_entity.id
_entity.type
_entity.pdbx_description
1 polymer ?
#
loop_
_entity_poly.entity_id
_entity_poly.type
_entity_poly.pdbx_seq_one_letter_code
_entity_poly.pdbx_strand_id
1 'polypeptide(L)'
;MSERCGRGSVRRRSVLGVSLCALLAGCGSGRTSGEEVVSGECVPASEAMSSPSVSPSRKSDGSTVDIVYFPEDYIAAEGLAVSPDGALVAANQLRARFVLGLDSTFGTVIWDASTGKVVRRLDNRRDGVLAWHPGGEWLAVGDAFNAAIQVTDREGNLLWELRGHERIDELGSPIADLAFSKDGELLASASRDGTVRLWGMRKDQCRPVRVLTISEPRRLSFSPDSDRLAVAAEDGCSIWNVHSGEREKLLHEVPHPVTGVAYGPDGVLVAITSDPGASYLIRGEQVEAGPEPPTSSPSRVAVSKDGRIAISASSDPQVMLWDPATQVSSLAPEPPETVGRMEWSPDGQNLYAASQKHGVLCWLADGLRRFDLP
;
A
#
# COMPACT_ATOMS: atom_id res chain seq x y z
N MET A 1 -24.65 7.47 -62.41
CA MET A 1 -25.11 8.45 -61.42
C MET A 1 -24.47 8.02 -60.08
N SER A 2 -23.24 8.32 -59.78
CA SER A 2 -22.52 9.52 -59.41
C SER A 2 -23.10 10.17 -58.18
N GLU A 3 -22.38 9.99 -57.06
CA GLU A 3 -21.85 11.03 -56.17
C GLU A 3 -21.22 10.39 -54.91
N ARG A 4 -20.01 10.43 -54.81
CA ARG A 4 -18.89 11.08 -54.16
C ARG A 4 -19.05 11.18 -52.63
N CYS A 5 -18.24 10.41 -51.99
CA CYS A 5 -17.92 10.41 -50.58
C CYS A 5 -16.77 11.40 -50.30
N GLY A 6 -16.97 12.35 -49.40
CA GLY A 6 -15.96 13.29 -48.92
C GLY A 6 -15.13 12.72 -47.80
N ARG A 7 -13.82 12.67 -47.98
CA ARG A 7 -12.83 12.35 -46.91
C ARG A 7 -12.54 13.61 -46.10
N GLY A 8 -12.84 13.58 -44.79
CA GLY A 8 -12.36 14.56 -43.81
C GLY A 8 -11.06 14.08 -43.20
N SER A 9 -9.96 14.77 -43.49
CA SER A 9 -8.65 14.53 -42.89
C SER A 9 -8.54 15.23 -41.56
N VAL A 10 -8.31 14.48 -40.47
CA VAL A 10 -7.94 15.02 -39.19
C VAL A 10 -6.42 15.23 -39.14
N ARG A 11 -6.00 16.47 -39.10
CA ARG A 11 -4.58 16.87 -38.90
C ARG A 11 -4.19 16.66 -37.45
N ARG A 12 -3.23 15.76 -37.21
CA ARG A 12 -2.45 15.71 -35.95
C ARG A 12 -1.49 16.89 -35.94
N ARG A 13 -1.57 17.73 -34.91
CA ARG A 13 -0.51 18.69 -34.57
C ARG A 13 0.41 18.06 -33.54
N SER A 14 1.59 17.68 -33.96
CA SER A 14 2.73 17.40 -33.09
C SER A 14 3.36 18.73 -32.67
N VAL A 15 3.47 18.95 -31.38
CA VAL A 15 4.29 20.05 -30.82
C VAL A 15 5.60 19.41 -30.36
N LEU A 16 6.65 19.61 -31.15
CA LEU A 16 8.04 19.35 -30.77
C LEU A 16 8.54 20.56 -29.96
N GLY A 17 8.77 20.37 -28.67
CA GLY A 17 9.54 21.27 -27.82
C GLY A 17 10.99 20.79 -27.77
N VAL A 18 11.86 21.37 -28.59
CA VAL A 18 13.31 21.15 -28.52
C VAL A 18 13.89 22.10 -27.49
N SER A 19 14.39 21.57 -26.40
CA SER A 19 15.21 22.33 -25.43
C SER A 19 16.68 22.13 -25.77
N LEU A 20 17.30 23.21 -26.14
CA LEU A 20 18.71 23.31 -26.55
C LEU A 20 19.59 23.38 -25.28
N CYS A 21 20.28 22.29 -24.93
CA CYS A 21 21.37 22.37 -23.94
C CYS A 21 22.71 22.53 -24.65
N ALA A 22 23.37 23.62 -24.32
CA ALA A 22 24.70 23.99 -24.84
C ALA A 22 25.80 23.06 -24.30
N LEU A 23 26.59 22.50 -25.22
CA LEU A 23 27.84 21.81 -24.91
C LEU A 23 28.90 22.83 -24.49
N LEU A 24 29.44 22.69 -23.27
CA LEU A 24 30.76 23.20 -22.91
C LEU A 24 31.62 21.97 -22.53
N ALA A 25 32.59 21.71 -23.40
CA ALA A 25 33.66 20.76 -23.16
C ALA A 25 34.68 21.37 -22.18
N GLY A 26 34.86 20.69 -21.04
CA GLY A 26 35.94 20.95 -20.11
C GLY A 26 36.54 19.63 -19.64
N CYS A 27 37.73 19.26 -20.11
CA CYS A 27 38.52 18.18 -19.59
C CYS A 27 38.96 18.45 -18.16
N GLY A 28 38.56 17.62 -17.22
CA GLY A 28 39.08 17.63 -15.85
C GLY A 28 38.85 16.26 -15.22
N SER A 29 39.91 15.47 -15.08
CA SER A 29 39.95 14.21 -14.39
C SER A 29 39.73 14.40 -12.88
N GLY A 30 38.57 13.99 -12.40
CA GLY A 30 38.28 13.90 -10.98
C GLY A 30 37.02 13.09 -10.81
N ARG A 31 37.15 11.81 -10.45
CA ARG A 31 36.01 10.99 -9.98
C ARG A 31 35.59 11.54 -8.63
N THR A 32 34.63 12.44 -8.60
CA THR A 32 33.79 12.66 -7.43
C THR A 32 32.56 11.79 -7.62
N SER A 33 32.30 10.90 -6.66
CA SER A 33 31.05 10.16 -6.52
C SER A 33 29.91 11.17 -6.47
N GLY A 34 29.24 11.39 -7.61
CA GLY A 34 28.03 12.19 -7.66
C GLY A 34 26.97 11.51 -6.84
N GLU A 35 26.58 12.08 -5.72
CA GLU A 35 25.37 11.71 -5.03
C GLU A 35 24.21 11.97 -6.01
N GLU A 36 23.52 10.89 -6.40
CA GLU A 36 22.30 10.99 -7.21
C GLU A 36 21.26 11.71 -6.36
N VAL A 37 20.79 12.86 -6.81
CA VAL A 37 19.79 13.65 -6.07
C VAL A 37 18.46 12.90 -6.15
N VAL A 38 18.11 12.20 -5.07
CA VAL A 38 16.83 11.50 -4.95
C VAL A 38 15.74 12.54 -4.73
N SER A 39 14.75 12.57 -5.63
CA SER A 39 13.60 13.47 -5.51
C SER A 39 12.70 13.08 -4.35
N GLY A 40 12.23 14.05 -3.60
CA GLY A 40 11.35 13.89 -2.44
C GLY A 40 11.87 14.65 -1.23
N GLU A 41 11.02 14.85 -0.26
CA GLU A 41 11.34 15.54 0.99
C GLU A 41 10.60 14.92 2.19
N CYS A 42 11.23 15.03 3.35
CA CYS A 42 10.57 14.76 4.62
C CYS A 42 10.37 16.09 5.33
N VAL A 43 9.14 16.51 5.46
CA VAL A 43 8.77 17.80 6.04
C VAL A 43 8.43 17.57 7.53
N PRO A 44 9.16 18.21 8.47
CA PRO A 44 8.84 18.14 9.89
C PRO A 44 7.44 18.69 10.18
N ALA A 45 6.79 18.21 11.22
CA ALA A 45 5.44 18.61 11.61
C ALA A 45 5.27 20.14 11.76
N SER A 46 6.30 20.82 12.28
CA SER A 46 6.30 22.29 12.45
C SER A 46 6.16 23.05 11.13
N GLU A 47 6.62 22.47 10.04
CA GLU A 47 6.54 23.06 8.69
C GLU A 47 5.35 22.54 7.91
N ALA A 48 4.99 21.26 8.08
CA ALA A 48 3.87 20.63 7.40
C ALA A 48 2.51 21.30 7.74
N MET A 49 2.35 21.72 8.97
CA MET A 49 1.11 22.42 9.42
C MET A 49 1.00 23.86 8.93
N SER A 50 2.09 24.47 8.46
CA SER A 50 2.10 25.85 7.92
C SER A 50 1.74 25.92 6.44
N SER A 51 1.74 24.79 5.73
CA SER A 51 1.35 24.75 4.32
C SER A 51 -0.18 24.81 4.22
N PRO A 52 -0.75 25.70 3.35
CA PRO A 52 -2.17 25.78 3.19
C PRO A 52 -2.71 24.43 2.68
N SER A 53 -3.60 23.81 3.43
CA SER A 53 -4.36 22.66 2.95
C SER A 53 -5.07 23.11 1.68
N VAL A 54 -4.79 22.47 0.55
CA VAL A 54 -5.52 22.71 -0.69
C VAL A 54 -6.94 22.19 -0.47
N SER A 55 -7.82 23.11 -0.07
CA SER A 55 -9.25 22.87 -0.10
C SER A 55 -9.65 22.61 -1.56
N PRO A 56 -10.52 21.63 -1.87
CA PRO A 56 -11.00 21.44 -3.22
C PRO A 56 -11.64 22.75 -3.69
N SER A 57 -11.00 23.40 -4.67
CA SER A 57 -11.48 24.65 -5.22
C SER A 57 -12.80 24.37 -5.96
N ARG A 58 -13.89 25.00 -5.51
CA ARG A 58 -15.10 25.11 -6.31
C ARG A 58 -14.73 25.80 -7.61
N LYS A 59 -14.91 25.12 -8.74
CA LYS A 59 -14.85 25.80 -10.04
C LYS A 59 -15.95 26.85 -10.07
N SER A 60 -15.59 28.06 -10.47
CA SER A 60 -16.47 29.23 -10.54
C SER A 60 -17.47 29.20 -11.70
N ASP A 61 -17.56 28.10 -12.46
CA ASP A 61 -18.36 27.97 -13.67
C ASP A 61 -19.72 27.29 -13.48
N GLY A 62 -20.08 26.92 -12.26
CA GLY A 62 -21.39 26.33 -11.96
C GLY A 62 -21.61 24.92 -12.53
N SER A 63 -20.58 24.27 -13.09
CA SER A 63 -20.71 22.89 -13.56
C SER A 63 -20.85 21.95 -12.38
N THR A 64 -21.92 21.16 -12.36
CA THR A 64 -22.15 20.05 -11.45
C THR A 64 -21.05 19.00 -11.66
N VAL A 65 -20.29 18.72 -10.62
CA VAL A 65 -19.45 17.53 -10.58
C VAL A 65 -20.40 16.33 -10.63
N ASP A 66 -20.22 15.44 -11.59
CA ASP A 66 -20.91 14.16 -11.61
C ASP A 66 -20.56 13.42 -10.32
N ILE A 67 -21.51 13.38 -9.41
CA ILE A 67 -21.37 12.70 -8.12
C ILE A 67 -21.40 11.20 -8.44
N VAL A 68 -20.27 10.54 -8.30
CA VAL A 68 -20.22 9.08 -8.33
C VAL A 68 -21.01 8.61 -7.11
N TYR A 69 -22.17 8.02 -7.33
CA TYR A 69 -22.98 7.39 -6.30
C TYR A 69 -22.25 6.15 -5.80
N PHE A 70 -21.71 6.23 -4.58
CA PHE A 70 -21.41 5.03 -3.82
C PHE A 70 -22.69 4.60 -3.08
N PRO A 71 -22.99 3.29 -3.02
CA PRO A 71 -24.14 2.83 -2.22
C PRO A 71 -24.03 3.35 -0.78
N GLU A 72 -25.17 3.72 -0.20
CA GLU A 72 -25.27 4.06 1.22
C GLU A 72 -24.60 2.93 2.02
N ASP A 73 -23.61 3.23 2.86
CA ASP A 73 -22.82 2.29 3.66
C ASP A 73 -21.52 1.74 3.00
N TYR A 74 -20.96 2.34 1.96
CA TYR A 74 -19.64 1.93 1.49
C TYR A 74 -18.56 2.41 2.46
N ILE A 75 -18.01 1.47 3.25
CA ILE A 75 -16.85 1.67 4.10
C ILE A 75 -15.68 0.97 3.41
N ALA A 76 -14.75 1.73 2.81
CA ALA A 76 -13.53 1.16 2.29
C ALA A 76 -12.53 0.99 3.43
N ALA A 77 -12.37 -0.24 3.94
CA ALA A 77 -11.35 -0.58 4.93
C ALA A 77 -10.15 -1.19 4.22
N GLU A 78 -9.34 -0.38 3.54
CA GLU A 78 -8.17 -0.87 2.80
C GLU A 78 -6.88 -0.86 3.64
N GLY A 79 -6.80 0.00 4.64
CA GLY A 79 -5.65 0.10 5.54
C GLY A 79 -5.89 -0.67 6.84
N LEU A 80 -4.95 -1.53 7.17
CA LEU A 80 -4.87 -2.24 8.45
C LEU A 80 -3.41 -2.36 8.86
N ALA A 81 -3.11 -2.17 10.13
CA ALA A 81 -1.80 -2.44 10.69
C ALA A 81 -1.91 -2.84 12.17
N VAL A 82 -1.16 -3.88 12.56
CA VAL A 82 -1.07 -4.37 13.94
C VAL A 82 0.25 -3.89 14.55
N SER A 83 0.20 -3.31 15.76
CA SER A 83 1.41 -2.86 16.43
C SER A 83 2.34 -4.05 16.76
N PRO A 84 3.67 -3.85 16.74
CA PRO A 84 4.64 -4.95 16.95
C PRO A 84 4.56 -5.62 18.31
N ASP A 85 4.00 -4.94 19.31
CA ASP A 85 3.71 -5.50 20.64
C ASP A 85 2.36 -6.25 20.70
N GLY A 86 1.60 -6.23 19.59
CA GLY A 86 0.28 -6.84 19.52
C GLY A 86 -0.81 -6.14 20.34
N ALA A 87 -0.50 -5.00 20.95
CA ALA A 87 -1.44 -4.32 21.84
C ALA A 87 -2.48 -3.46 21.11
N LEU A 88 -2.15 -2.97 19.91
CA LEU A 88 -2.98 -2.05 19.14
C LEU A 88 -3.24 -2.58 17.73
N VAL A 89 -4.43 -2.29 17.22
CA VAL A 89 -4.78 -2.48 15.81
C VAL A 89 -5.26 -1.16 15.25
N ALA A 90 -4.67 -0.71 14.16
CA ALA A 90 -5.07 0.49 13.45
C ALA A 90 -5.77 0.12 12.13
N ALA A 91 -6.88 0.76 11.80
CA ALA A 91 -7.48 0.65 10.48
C ALA A 91 -8.05 1.99 10.03
N ASN A 92 -8.01 2.21 8.73
CA ASN A 92 -8.63 3.38 8.12
C ASN A 92 -10.12 3.16 7.92
N GLN A 93 -10.88 4.24 8.07
CA GLN A 93 -12.32 4.25 7.88
C GLN A 93 -12.74 5.34 6.93
N LEU A 94 -13.47 4.96 5.91
CA LEU A 94 -14.25 5.86 5.08
C LEU A 94 -15.74 5.70 5.46
N ARG A 95 -16.29 6.64 6.20
CA ARG A 95 -17.75 6.76 6.34
C ARG A 95 -18.25 7.80 5.34
N ALA A 96 -18.67 7.37 4.17
CA ALA A 96 -19.40 8.20 3.24
C ALA A 96 -20.89 8.21 3.62
N ARG A 97 -21.32 9.18 4.41
CA ARG A 97 -22.74 9.45 4.58
C ARG A 97 -23.16 10.48 3.52
N PHE A 98 -23.68 10.01 2.40
CA PHE A 98 -24.34 10.86 1.42
C PHE A 98 -25.75 11.22 1.87
N VAL A 99 -25.88 12.20 2.77
CA VAL A 99 -27.07 13.01 2.90
C VAL A 99 -26.63 14.46 2.67
N LEU A 100 -27.19 15.10 1.68
CA LEU A 100 -27.05 16.51 1.28
C LEU A 100 -26.35 17.42 2.32
N GLY A 101 -24.99 17.48 2.28
CA GLY A 101 -24.23 18.39 3.12
C GLY A 101 -23.18 17.69 4.00
N LEU A 102 -22.09 17.23 3.41
CA LEU A 102 -20.74 17.27 3.98
C LEU A 102 -20.53 16.73 5.42
N ASP A 103 -20.73 15.43 5.64
CA ASP A 103 -20.12 14.75 6.78
C ASP A 103 -19.55 13.38 6.37
N SER A 104 -18.53 13.41 5.53
CA SER A 104 -17.65 12.25 5.37
C SER A 104 -16.57 12.33 6.45
N THR A 105 -16.69 11.51 7.49
CA THR A 105 -15.63 11.38 8.49
C THR A 105 -14.61 10.38 7.97
N PHE A 106 -13.46 10.89 7.58
CA PHE A 106 -12.28 10.10 7.21
C PHE A 106 -11.34 10.07 8.41
N GLY A 107 -10.65 8.98 8.62
CA GLY A 107 -9.62 8.93 9.64
C GLY A 107 -9.14 7.53 9.95
N THR A 108 -8.04 7.46 10.68
CA THR A 108 -7.50 6.22 11.22
C THR A 108 -8.06 6.01 12.62
N VAL A 109 -8.63 4.85 12.89
CA VAL A 109 -9.04 4.45 14.22
C VAL A 109 -8.07 3.42 14.76
N ILE A 110 -7.74 3.55 16.04
CA ILE A 110 -6.84 2.64 16.75
C ILE A 110 -7.63 1.99 17.88
N TRP A 111 -7.62 0.66 17.91
CA TRP A 111 -8.27 -0.15 18.94
C TRP A 111 -7.22 -0.83 19.83
N ASP A 112 -7.59 -1.07 21.05
CA ASP A 112 -6.92 -2.04 21.92
C ASP A 112 -7.26 -3.45 21.42
N ALA A 113 -6.23 -4.21 21.07
CA ALA A 113 -6.37 -5.52 20.44
C ALA A 113 -7.02 -6.58 21.36
N SER A 114 -6.83 -6.43 22.69
CA SER A 114 -7.35 -7.37 23.68
C SER A 114 -8.84 -7.16 23.96
N THR A 115 -9.28 -5.91 24.00
CA THR A 115 -10.66 -5.54 24.38
C THR A 115 -11.54 -5.21 23.18
N GLY A 116 -10.96 -4.86 22.03
CA GLY A 116 -11.67 -4.34 20.87
C GLY A 116 -12.22 -2.93 21.05
N LYS A 117 -11.82 -2.23 22.11
CA LYS A 117 -12.27 -0.86 22.37
C LYS A 117 -11.42 0.15 21.63
N VAL A 118 -12.06 1.20 21.14
CA VAL A 118 -11.36 2.33 20.53
C VAL A 118 -10.52 3.03 21.57
N VAL A 119 -9.22 3.12 21.30
CA VAL A 119 -8.25 3.87 22.11
C VAL A 119 -8.11 5.28 21.59
N ARG A 120 -8.12 5.42 20.24
CA ARG A 120 -7.83 6.70 19.61
C ARG A 120 -8.45 6.81 18.22
N ARG A 121 -8.70 8.04 17.81
CA ARG A 121 -9.01 8.43 16.43
C ARG A 121 -8.01 9.48 15.99
N LEU A 122 -7.46 9.29 14.81
CA LEU A 122 -6.61 10.27 14.15
C LEU A 122 -7.48 10.96 13.09
N ASP A 123 -7.77 12.25 13.30
CA ASP A 123 -8.55 13.07 12.36
C ASP A 123 -7.69 13.51 11.17
N ASN A 124 -6.97 12.57 10.59
CA ASN A 124 -6.02 12.86 9.52
C ASN A 124 -6.68 12.97 8.13
N ARG A 125 -8.01 12.93 8.01
CA ARG A 125 -8.81 13.03 6.77
C ARG A 125 -8.24 12.25 5.58
N ARG A 126 -7.52 11.16 5.84
CA ARG A 126 -6.72 10.46 4.85
C ARG A 126 -7.08 9.00 4.88
N ASP A 127 -7.59 8.53 3.76
CA ASP A 127 -7.87 7.12 3.54
C ASP A 127 -6.69 6.55 2.78
N GLY A 128 -6.08 5.52 3.33
CA GLY A 128 -4.97 4.91 2.66
C GLY A 128 -4.43 3.71 3.43
N VAL A 129 -3.31 3.25 3.00
CA VAL A 129 -2.60 2.13 3.60
C VAL A 129 -1.87 2.54 4.87
N LEU A 130 -1.72 1.60 5.78
CA LEU A 130 -1.09 1.79 7.08
C LEU A 130 0.11 0.86 7.23
N ALA A 131 1.12 1.31 7.97
CA ALA A 131 2.21 0.46 8.42
C ALA A 131 2.73 0.92 9.79
N TRP A 132 2.87 -0.02 10.74
CA TRP A 132 3.56 0.23 12.00
C TRP A 132 5.07 0.07 11.82
N HIS A 133 5.83 0.98 12.43
CA HIS A 133 7.26 0.82 12.60
C HIS A 133 7.55 -0.40 13.51
N PRO A 134 8.53 -1.25 13.21
CA PRO A 134 8.78 -2.48 13.97
C PRO A 134 9.18 -2.22 15.45
N GLY A 135 9.68 -1.04 15.79
CA GLY A 135 9.87 -0.59 17.18
C GLY A 135 8.59 -0.18 17.89
N GLY A 136 7.48 -0.02 17.16
CA GLY A 136 6.17 0.35 17.72
C GLY A 136 5.99 1.84 18.05
N GLU A 137 6.99 2.67 17.75
CA GLU A 137 6.93 4.10 18.09
C GLU A 137 6.15 4.92 17.06
N TRP A 138 6.10 4.47 15.80
CA TRP A 138 5.54 5.26 14.70
C TRP A 138 4.51 4.48 13.89
N LEU A 139 3.54 5.22 13.40
CA LEU A 139 2.54 4.75 12.43
C LEU A 139 2.64 5.60 11.16
N ALA A 140 2.92 4.96 10.03
CA ALA A 140 2.85 5.60 8.73
C ALA A 140 1.45 5.42 8.13
N VAL A 141 0.91 6.51 7.59
CA VAL A 141 -0.42 6.58 6.98
C VAL A 141 -0.29 7.19 5.58
N GLY A 142 -0.61 6.43 4.54
CA GLY A 142 -0.65 6.91 3.16
C GLY A 142 -1.88 7.77 2.93
N ASP A 143 -1.72 8.84 2.15
CA ASP A 143 -2.82 9.69 1.74
C ASP A 143 -3.28 9.30 0.33
N ALA A 144 -4.54 8.91 0.22
CA ALA A 144 -5.11 8.51 -1.06
C ALA A 144 -5.27 9.69 -2.05
N PHE A 145 -5.32 10.94 -1.56
CA PHE A 145 -5.61 12.10 -2.40
C PHE A 145 -4.39 12.98 -2.70
N ASN A 146 -3.48 13.15 -1.75
CA ASN A 146 -2.38 14.11 -1.88
C ASN A 146 -1.04 13.47 -2.26
N ALA A 147 -1.00 12.17 -2.47
CA ALA A 147 0.22 11.43 -2.78
C ALA A 147 1.34 11.63 -1.72
N ALA A 148 0.95 11.88 -0.47
CA ALA A 148 1.84 12.09 0.67
C ALA A 148 1.68 10.99 1.71
N ILE A 149 2.66 10.85 2.60
CA ILE A 149 2.62 9.91 3.69
C ILE A 149 2.82 10.68 4.99
N GLN A 150 1.93 10.51 5.95
CA GLN A 150 2.10 11.03 7.30
C GLN A 150 2.71 9.97 8.20
N VAL A 151 3.69 10.36 8.98
CA VAL A 151 4.25 9.53 10.04
C VAL A 151 3.93 10.19 11.36
N THR A 152 3.23 9.45 12.22
CA THR A 152 2.81 9.91 13.55
C THR A 152 3.52 9.09 14.63
N ASP A 153 3.63 9.64 15.83
CA ASP A 153 3.96 8.86 16.99
C ASP A 153 2.77 7.97 17.43
N ARG A 154 2.99 7.17 18.48
CA ARG A 154 1.97 6.27 19.02
C ARG A 154 0.77 7.03 19.62
N GLU A 155 0.98 8.27 20.03
CA GLU A 155 -0.02 9.20 20.52
C GLU A 155 -0.82 9.88 19.41
N GLY A 156 -0.38 9.74 18.15
CA GLY A 156 -1.02 10.31 16.97
C GLY A 156 -0.55 11.72 16.64
N ASN A 157 0.52 12.21 17.30
CA ASN A 157 1.12 13.48 16.91
C ASN A 157 1.88 13.30 15.60
N LEU A 158 1.69 14.21 14.65
CA LEU A 158 2.43 14.21 13.40
C LEU A 158 3.92 14.45 13.69
N LEU A 159 4.79 13.62 13.13
CA LEU A 159 6.25 13.77 13.18
C LEU A 159 6.78 14.29 11.85
N TRP A 160 6.42 13.62 10.74
CA TRP A 160 6.84 13.97 9.40
C TRP A 160 5.72 13.80 8.38
N GLU A 161 5.79 14.61 7.33
CA GLU A 161 5.05 14.39 6.10
C GLU A 161 6.06 14.10 4.97
N LEU A 162 5.97 12.91 4.34
CA LEU A 162 6.85 12.49 3.25
C LEU A 162 6.17 12.87 1.94
N ARG A 163 6.83 13.73 1.17
CA ARG A 163 6.37 14.24 -0.12
C ARG A 163 7.33 13.82 -1.22
N GLY A 164 6.79 13.44 -2.38
CA GLY A 164 7.61 13.06 -3.51
C GLY A 164 6.88 12.24 -4.55
N HIS A 165 5.86 11.46 -4.15
CA HIS A 165 4.97 10.83 -5.11
C HIS A 165 4.16 11.87 -5.88
N GLU A 166 3.95 11.63 -7.18
CA GLU A 166 3.27 12.57 -8.05
C GLU A 166 1.76 12.31 -8.07
N ARG A 167 0.99 13.37 -8.18
CA ARG A 167 -0.45 13.27 -8.46
C ARG A 167 -0.66 13.02 -9.94
N ILE A 168 -1.40 11.97 -10.29
CA ILE A 168 -1.62 11.60 -11.70
C ILE A 168 -2.82 12.35 -12.28
N ASP A 169 -3.86 12.60 -11.48
CA ASP A 169 -5.10 13.24 -11.91
C ASP A 169 -5.78 14.03 -10.79
N GLU A 170 -7.01 14.51 -11.04
CA GLU A 170 -7.81 15.25 -10.05
C GLU A 170 -8.23 14.37 -8.84
N LEU A 171 -8.24 13.05 -9.01
CA LEU A 171 -8.55 12.08 -7.95
C LEU A 171 -7.32 11.74 -7.10
N GLY A 172 -6.15 12.26 -7.44
CA GLY A 172 -4.88 12.03 -6.75
C GLY A 172 -4.10 10.85 -7.33
N SER A 173 -3.06 10.44 -6.61
CA SER A 173 -2.31 9.22 -6.86
C SER A 173 -2.21 8.48 -5.54
N PRO A 174 -3.12 7.54 -5.29
CA PRO A 174 -3.16 6.85 -4.01
C PRO A 174 -1.85 6.12 -3.78
N ILE A 175 -1.36 6.20 -2.54
CA ILE A 175 -0.33 5.31 -2.04
C ILE A 175 -0.96 3.90 -1.99
N ALA A 176 -0.45 3.01 -2.82
CA ALA A 176 -1.02 1.67 -3.00
C ALA A 176 -0.60 0.72 -1.87
N ASP A 177 0.60 0.90 -1.32
CA ASP A 177 1.09 0.14 -0.17
C ASP A 177 2.21 0.85 0.59
N LEU A 178 2.36 0.50 1.87
CA LEU A 178 3.42 0.92 2.77
C LEU A 178 3.98 -0.31 3.49
N ALA A 179 5.30 -0.35 3.64
CA ALA A 179 5.98 -1.37 4.43
C ALA A 179 7.23 -0.78 5.11
N PHE A 180 7.41 -1.05 6.39
CA PHE A 180 8.69 -0.82 7.06
C PHE A 180 9.62 -2.02 6.86
N SER A 181 10.91 -1.78 6.74
CA SER A 181 11.94 -2.81 6.87
C SER A 181 11.93 -3.40 8.27
N LYS A 182 12.38 -4.65 8.44
CA LYS A 182 12.32 -5.34 9.74
C LYS A 182 13.22 -4.71 10.80
N ASP A 183 14.30 -4.06 10.37
CA ASP A 183 15.20 -3.28 11.24
C ASP A 183 14.66 -1.86 11.57
N GLY A 184 13.58 -1.43 10.88
CA GLY A 184 12.97 -0.11 11.04
C GLY A 184 13.74 1.04 10.37
N GLU A 185 14.85 0.78 9.71
CA GLU A 185 15.66 1.86 9.11
C GLU A 185 15.06 2.43 7.82
N LEU A 186 14.17 1.67 7.14
CA LEU A 186 13.53 2.08 5.89
C LEU A 186 12.00 1.97 5.96
N LEU A 187 11.34 2.92 5.30
CA LEU A 187 9.96 2.81 4.88
C LEU A 187 9.93 2.73 3.36
N ALA A 188 9.21 1.77 2.80
CA ALA A 188 8.92 1.70 1.38
C ALA A 188 7.48 2.15 1.14
N SER A 189 7.26 2.91 0.07
CA SER A 189 5.93 3.32 -0.40
C SER A 189 5.76 3.02 -1.88
N ALA A 190 4.67 2.36 -2.25
CA ALA A 190 4.27 2.14 -3.63
C ALA A 190 3.16 3.11 -4.02
N SER A 191 3.19 3.65 -5.23
CA SER A 191 2.17 4.55 -5.73
C SER A 191 1.83 4.27 -7.19
N ARG A 192 0.61 4.63 -7.57
CA ARG A 192 0.17 4.57 -8.98
C ARG A 192 0.90 5.55 -9.89
N ASP A 193 1.76 6.44 -9.36
CA ASP A 193 2.66 7.27 -10.16
C ASP A 193 3.75 6.45 -10.90
N GLY A 194 3.74 5.13 -10.72
CA GLY A 194 4.70 4.22 -11.34
C GLY A 194 6.02 4.14 -10.58
N THR A 195 6.02 4.53 -9.31
CA THR A 195 7.24 4.49 -8.48
C THR A 195 7.03 3.76 -7.16
N VAL A 196 8.13 3.15 -6.70
CA VAL A 196 8.31 2.77 -5.30
C VAL A 196 9.41 3.66 -4.73
N ARG A 197 9.15 4.29 -3.58
CA ARG A 197 10.12 5.16 -2.91
C ARG A 197 10.58 4.53 -1.61
N LEU A 198 11.88 4.68 -1.33
CA LEU A 198 12.49 4.29 -0.07
C LEU A 198 12.86 5.55 0.72
N TRP A 199 12.44 5.57 1.97
CA TRP A 199 12.65 6.66 2.92
C TRP A 199 13.49 6.13 4.07
N GLY A 200 14.62 6.78 4.37
CA GLY A 200 15.43 6.47 5.54
C GLY A 200 14.74 7.02 6.78
N MET A 201 14.41 6.15 7.72
CA MET A 201 13.67 6.45 8.92
C MET A 201 14.56 6.29 10.14
N ARG A 202 15.07 7.39 10.67
CA ARG A 202 15.82 7.41 11.94
C ARG A 202 15.14 8.37 12.89
N LYS A 203 15.30 8.11 14.19
CA LYS A 203 14.60 8.86 15.23
C LYS A 203 14.66 10.39 15.08
N ASP A 204 15.79 10.90 14.63
CA ASP A 204 16.02 12.34 14.50
C ASP A 204 16.09 12.82 13.04
N GLN A 205 15.93 11.91 12.08
CA GLN A 205 16.13 12.23 10.67
C GLN A 205 15.32 11.33 9.76
N CYS A 206 14.45 11.94 8.97
CA CYS A 206 13.82 11.32 7.81
C CYS A 206 14.47 11.89 6.54
N ARG A 207 14.71 11.04 5.54
CA ARG A 207 15.22 11.47 4.24
C ARG A 207 14.79 10.52 3.12
N PRO A 208 14.55 11.04 1.89
CA PRO A 208 14.41 10.16 0.73
C PRO A 208 15.75 9.46 0.45
N VAL A 209 15.68 8.18 0.11
CA VAL A 209 16.87 7.34 -0.16
C VAL A 209 16.93 6.93 -1.61
N ARG A 210 15.81 6.43 -2.16
CA ARG A 210 15.74 5.92 -3.53
C ARG A 210 14.36 6.05 -4.14
N VAL A 211 14.34 6.05 -5.48
CA VAL A 211 13.15 5.94 -6.29
C VAL A 211 13.36 4.78 -7.27
N LEU A 212 12.46 3.79 -7.23
CA LEU A 212 12.43 2.66 -8.15
C LEU A 212 11.28 2.86 -9.13
N THR A 213 11.55 2.75 -10.43
CA THR A 213 10.49 2.85 -11.46
C THR A 213 9.91 1.47 -11.73
N ILE A 214 8.62 1.31 -11.49
CA ILE A 214 7.90 0.02 -11.57
C ILE A 214 6.50 0.28 -12.09
N SER A 215 6.07 -0.47 -13.10
CA SER A 215 4.73 -0.30 -13.68
C SER A 215 3.65 -0.75 -12.71
N GLU A 216 2.78 0.19 -12.28
CA GLU A 216 1.66 -0.05 -11.37
C GLU A 216 1.99 -0.92 -10.14
N PRO A 217 2.91 -0.48 -9.27
CA PRO A 217 3.26 -1.24 -8.08
C PRO A 217 2.05 -1.30 -7.12
N ARG A 218 1.76 -2.49 -6.60
CA ARG A 218 0.53 -2.78 -5.84
C ARG A 218 0.80 -3.15 -4.39
N ARG A 219 1.80 -4.02 -4.13
CA ARG A 219 2.13 -4.53 -2.79
C ARG A 219 3.61 -4.65 -2.60
N LEU A 220 4.03 -4.45 -1.38
CA LEU A 220 5.41 -4.43 -0.94
C LEU A 220 5.63 -5.41 0.20
N SER A 221 6.78 -6.08 0.21
CA SER A 221 7.22 -6.84 1.36
C SER A 221 8.74 -6.83 1.46
N PHE A 222 9.26 -6.42 2.61
CA PHE A 222 10.68 -6.56 2.90
C PHE A 222 11.04 -7.99 3.29
N SER A 223 12.21 -8.44 2.88
CA SER A 223 12.81 -9.67 3.36
C SER A 223 13.12 -9.59 4.87
N PRO A 224 13.23 -10.73 5.57
CA PRO A 224 13.51 -10.75 7.01
C PRO A 224 14.82 -10.08 7.40
N ASP A 225 15.82 -10.11 6.52
CA ASP A 225 17.13 -9.47 6.68
C ASP A 225 17.14 -7.98 6.36
N SER A 226 16.02 -7.44 5.86
CA SER A 226 15.86 -6.05 5.40
C SER A 226 16.67 -5.66 4.15
N ASP A 227 17.39 -6.58 3.52
CA ASP A 227 18.25 -6.31 2.38
C ASP A 227 17.50 -6.23 1.04
N ARG A 228 16.33 -6.89 0.97
CA ARG A 228 15.52 -7.00 -0.25
C ARG A 228 14.10 -6.49 -0.07
N LEU A 229 13.57 -5.98 -1.17
CA LEU A 229 12.16 -5.59 -1.28
C LEU A 229 11.52 -6.37 -2.43
N ALA A 230 10.51 -7.18 -2.13
CA ALA A 230 9.63 -7.77 -3.13
C ALA A 230 8.52 -6.79 -3.48
N VAL A 231 8.26 -6.64 -4.77
CA VAL A 231 7.21 -5.77 -5.31
C VAL A 231 6.29 -6.57 -6.21
N ALA A 232 5.01 -6.60 -5.86
CA ALA A 232 3.94 -7.07 -6.74
C ALA A 232 3.48 -5.94 -7.64
N ALA A 233 3.41 -6.18 -8.93
CA ALA A 233 3.08 -5.16 -9.92
C ALA A 233 2.27 -5.75 -11.09
N GLU A 234 1.82 -4.91 -11.99
CA GLU A 234 1.11 -5.33 -13.20
C GLU A 234 1.99 -6.21 -14.09
N ASP A 235 3.28 -5.89 -14.19
CA ASP A 235 4.26 -6.59 -15.01
C ASP A 235 4.90 -7.82 -14.31
N GLY A 236 4.46 -8.16 -13.10
CA GLY A 236 4.88 -9.34 -12.37
C GLY A 236 5.37 -9.09 -10.96
N CYS A 237 6.18 -10.03 -10.45
CA CYS A 237 6.84 -9.93 -9.16
C CYS A 237 8.34 -9.67 -9.35
N SER A 238 8.85 -8.60 -8.76
CA SER A 238 10.26 -8.24 -8.82
C SER A 238 10.89 -8.15 -7.43
N ILE A 239 12.18 -8.51 -7.33
CA ILE A 239 12.97 -8.43 -6.11
C ILE A 239 14.07 -7.38 -6.33
N TRP A 240 14.17 -6.45 -5.41
CA TRP A 240 15.09 -5.32 -5.46
C TRP A 240 16.02 -5.31 -4.26
N ASN A 241 17.28 -5.03 -4.49
CA ASN A 241 18.24 -4.73 -3.44
C ASN A 241 18.00 -3.30 -2.93
N VAL A 242 17.73 -3.14 -1.64
CA VAL A 242 17.36 -1.82 -1.08
C VAL A 242 18.56 -0.87 -0.95
N HIS A 243 19.78 -1.42 -0.86
CA HIS A 243 21.00 -0.64 -0.70
C HIS A 243 21.52 -0.11 -2.04
N SER A 244 21.55 -0.95 -3.09
CA SER A 244 21.95 -0.54 -4.43
C SER A 244 20.82 0.11 -5.24
N GLY A 245 19.55 -0.26 -4.97
CA GLY A 245 18.39 0.10 -5.77
C GLY A 245 18.30 -0.65 -7.09
N GLU A 246 19.09 -1.70 -7.25
CA GLU A 246 19.08 -2.54 -8.46
C GLU A 246 18.01 -3.64 -8.33
N ARG A 247 17.34 -3.93 -9.44
CA ARG A 247 16.46 -5.08 -9.53
C ARG A 247 17.31 -6.35 -9.65
N GLU A 248 17.33 -7.15 -8.58
CA GLU A 248 18.05 -8.41 -8.56
C GLU A 248 17.36 -9.48 -9.42
N LYS A 249 16.02 -9.52 -9.38
CA LYS A 249 15.26 -10.55 -10.06
C LYS A 249 13.88 -10.04 -10.53
N LEU A 250 13.45 -10.52 -11.70
CA LEU A 250 12.06 -10.54 -12.13
C LEU A 250 11.63 -12.01 -12.22
N LEU A 251 10.58 -12.37 -11.47
CA LEU A 251 10.12 -13.75 -11.36
C LEU A 251 9.21 -14.10 -12.55
N HIS A 252 9.80 -14.47 -13.68
CA HIS A 252 9.09 -14.82 -14.91
C HIS A 252 8.23 -16.08 -14.78
N GLU A 253 8.53 -16.93 -13.81
CA GLU A 253 7.79 -18.16 -13.51
C GLU A 253 6.47 -17.90 -12.79
N VAL A 254 6.31 -16.69 -12.21
CA VAL A 254 5.06 -16.25 -11.59
C VAL A 254 4.26 -15.48 -12.63
N PRO A 255 3.08 -15.96 -13.05
CA PRO A 255 2.23 -15.25 -14.00
C PRO A 255 1.86 -13.86 -13.48
N HIS A 256 1.61 -12.94 -14.39
CA HIS A 256 1.16 -11.58 -14.09
C HIS A 256 -0.30 -11.38 -14.53
N PRO A 257 -1.05 -10.44 -13.91
CA PRO A 257 -0.60 -9.52 -12.86
C PRO A 257 -0.46 -10.19 -11.49
N VAL A 258 0.55 -9.77 -10.74
CA VAL A 258 0.74 -10.18 -9.33
C VAL A 258 0.00 -9.19 -8.43
N THR A 259 -0.91 -9.72 -7.61
CA THR A 259 -1.81 -8.91 -6.78
C THR A 259 -1.34 -8.77 -5.34
N GLY A 260 -0.49 -9.69 -4.87
CA GLY A 260 0.03 -9.65 -3.52
C GLY A 260 1.35 -10.38 -3.36
N VAL A 261 2.17 -9.89 -2.44
CA VAL A 261 3.43 -10.53 -2.00
C VAL A 261 3.57 -10.41 -0.50
N ALA A 262 4.15 -11.43 0.13
CA ALA A 262 4.50 -11.41 1.54
C ALA A 262 5.71 -12.33 1.81
N TYR A 263 6.75 -11.81 2.44
CA TYR A 263 7.84 -12.64 2.95
C TYR A 263 7.45 -13.29 4.28
N GLY A 264 7.72 -14.58 4.38
CA GLY A 264 7.72 -15.30 5.65
C GLY A 264 9.00 -15.08 6.45
N PRO A 265 9.02 -15.45 7.73
CA PRO A 265 10.19 -15.28 8.62
C PRO A 265 11.39 -16.13 8.21
N ASP A 266 11.16 -17.21 7.48
CA ASP A 266 12.16 -18.12 6.91
C ASP A 266 12.73 -17.64 5.56
N GLY A 267 12.33 -16.46 5.09
CA GLY A 267 12.75 -15.90 3.81
C GLY A 267 12.00 -16.45 2.60
N VAL A 268 10.99 -17.31 2.81
CA VAL A 268 10.09 -17.74 1.73
C VAL A 268 9.19 -16.57 1.33
N LEU A 269 9.21 -16.23 0.05
CA LEU A 269 8.29 -15.23 -0.51
C LEU A 269 7.05 -15.93 -1.05
N VAL A 270 5.89 -15.48 -0.59
CA VAL A 270 4.60 -15.87 -1.15
C VAL A 270 4.16 -14.82 -2.14
N ALA A 271 3.80 -15.23 -3.37
CA ALA A 271 3.20 -14.39 -4.37
C ALA A 271 1.82 -14.93 -4.78
N ILE A 272 0.86 -14.04 -5.01
CA ILE A 272 -0.48 -14.41 -5.49
C ILE A 272 -0.81 -13.66 -6.77
N THR A 273 -1.53 -14.33 -7.68
CA THR A 273 -1.91 -13.79 -9.00
C THR A 273 -3.43 -13.81 -9.16
N SER A 274 -3.98 -12.87 -9.92
CA SER A 274 -5.42 -12.84 -10.20
C SER A 274 -5.84 -13.62 -11.44
N ASP A 275 -4.90 -13.85 -12.38
CA ASP A 275 -5.16 -14.59 -13.61
C ASP A 275 -3.90 -15.37 -14.03
N PRO A 276 -3.87 -16.71 -13.89
CA PRO A 276 -4.84 -17.51 -13.15
C PRO A 276 -4.79 -17.18 -11.64
N GLY A 277 -5.91 -17.37 -10.93
CA GLY A 277 -5.95 -17.24 -9.47
C GLY A 277 -5.13 -18.33 -8.82
N ALA A 278 -3.89 -18.03 -8.47
CA ALA A 278 -2.92 -18.98 -7.94
C ALA A 278 -2.04 -18.35 -6.86
N SER A 279 -1.37 -19.19 -6.08
CA SER A 279 -0.30 -18.79 -5.18
C SER A 279 0.99 -19.53 -5.51
N TYR A 280 2.10 -18.88 -5.21
CA TYR A 280 3.46 -19.38 -5.47
C TYR A 280 4.32 -19.19 -4.24
N LEU A 281 5.16 -20.18 -3.95
CA LEU A 281 6.17 -20.15 -2.90
C LEU A 281 7.54 -20.02 -3.56
N ILE A 282 8.27 -18.98 -3.23
CA ILE A 282 9.59 -18.68 -3.81
C ILE A 282 10.66 -18.84 -2.72
N ARG A 283 11.60 -19.79 -2.94
CA ARG A 283 12.73 -20.09 -2.06
C ARG A 283 14.03 -19.87 -2.83
N GLY A 284 14.62 -18.69 -2.72
CA GLY A 284 15.79 -18.34 -3.54
C GLY A 284 15.48 -18.38 -5.03
N GLU A 285 16.06 -19.36 -5.75
CA GLU A 285 15.83 -19.54 -7.19
C GLU A 285 14.64 -20.46 -7.52
N GLN A 286 14.11 -21.17 -6.53
CA GLN A 286 13.03 -22.15 -6.74
C GLN A 286 11.67 -21.46 -6.62
N VAL A 287 10.80 -21.71 -7.61
CA VAL A 287 9.40 -21.29 -7.62
C VAL A 287 8.54 -22.55 -7.63
N GLU A 288 7.72 -22.71 -6.63
CA GLU A 288 6.81 -23.84 -6.45
C GLU A 288 5.37 -23.35 -6.41
N ALA A 289 4.42 -24.19 -6.83
CA ALA A 289 3.01 -23.90 -6.62
C ALA A 289 2.71 -23.89 -5.11
N GLY A 290 2.07 -22.83 -4.66
CA GLY A 290 1.59 -22.72 -3.29
C GLY A 290 0.21 -23.36 -3.10
N PRO A 291 -0.41 -23.15 -1.93
CA PRO A 291 -1.76 -23.64 -1.69
C PRO A 291 -2.76 -23.01 -2.67
N GLU A 292 -3.72 -23.81 -3.13
CA GLU A 292 -4.76 -23.33 -4.05
C GLU A 292 -5.67 -22.31 -3.33
N PRO A 293 -5.76 -21.07 -3.83
CA PRO A 293 -6.63 -20.07 -3.23
C PRO A 293 -8.11 -20.49 -3.28
N PRO A 294 -8.93 -20.05 -2.33
CA PRO A 294 -10.36 -20.42 -2.30
C PRO A 294 -11.17 -19.77 -3.44
N THR A 295 -10.58 -18.79 -4.12
CA THR A 295 -11.24 -17.99 -5.16
C THR A 295 -10.37 -17.87 -6.39
N SER A 296 -10.98 -17.59 -7.54
CA SER A 296 -10.27 -17.39 -8.82
C SER A 296 -9.50 -16.06 -8.90
N SER A 297 -9.69 -15.14 -7.95
CA SER A 297 -9.06 -13.82 -7.99
C SER A 297 -8.58 -13.38 -6.62
N PRO A 298 -7.59 -14.07 -6.04
CA PRO A 298 -7.03 -13.69 -4.76
C PRO A 298 -6.36 -12.32 -4.86
N SER A 299 -6.49 -11.51 -3.83
CA SER A 299 -6.00 -10.12 -3.85
C SER A 299 -5.21 -9.73 -2.61
N ARG A 300 -5.26 -10.54 -1.55
CA ARG A 300 -4.56 -10.29 -0.30
C ARG A 300 -3.88 -11.53 0.20
N VAL A 301 -2.68 -11.37 0.71
CA VAL A 301 -1.90 -12.43 1.36
C VAL A 301 -1.22 -11.89 2.61
N ALA A 302 -1.21 -12.67 3.67
CA ALA A 302 -0.48 -12.38 4.90
C ALA A 302 0.22 -13.65 5.39
N VAL A 303 1.47 -13.52 5.86
CA VAL A 303 2.26 -14.62 6.39
C VAL A 303 2.55 -14.37 7.87
N SER A 304 2.28 -15.36 8.71
CA SER A 304 2.52 -15.29 10.14
C SER A 304 4.00 -15.58 10.50
N LYS A 305 4.37 -15.34 11.74
CA LYS A 305 5.73 -15.64 12.25
C LYS A 305 6.12 -17.12 12.23
N ASP A 306 5.15 -18.01 12.17
CA ASP A 306 5.34 -19.47 12.07
C ASP A 306 5.10 -19.99 10.63
N GLY A 307 5.02 -19.08 9.65
CA GLY A 307 4.93 -19.38 8.23
C GLY A 307 3.53 -19.73 7.73
N ARG A 308 2.48 -19.66 8.58
CA ARG A 308 1.10 -19.86 8.11
C ARG A 308 0.69 -18.75 7.16
N ILE A 309 -0.02 -19.12 6.10
CA ILE A 309 -0.43 -18.21 5.05
C ILE A 309 -1.94 -18.00 5.14
N ALA A 310 -2.36 -16.74 5.10
CA ALA A 310 -3.75 -16.37 4.91
C ALA A 310 -3.93 -15.73 3.52
N ILE A 311 -4.93 -16.18 2.75
CA ILE A 311 -5.27 -15.64 1.43
C ILE A 311 -6.76 -15.29 1.40
N SER A 312 -7.08 -14.11 0.87
CA SER A 312 -8.45 -13.66 0.62
C SER A 312 -8.59 -12.95 -0.72
N ALA A 313 -9.83 -12.76 -1.17
CA ALA A 313 -10.18 -11.98 -2.34
C ALA A 313 -11.07 -10.80 -1.98
N SER A 314 -11.00 -9.71 -2.74
CA SER A 314 -11.86 -8.54 -2.53
C SER A 314 -13.31 -8.76 -2.97
N SER A 315 -13.58 -9.81 -3.75
CA SER A 315 -14.91 -10.13 -4.29
C SER A 315 -15.60 -11.31 -3.60
N ASP A 316 -14.93 -11.97 -2.66
CA ASP A 316 -15.41 -13.17 -1.99
C ASP A 316 -15.08 -13.09 -0.49
N PRO A 317 -16.04 -13.40 0.41
CA PRO A 317 -15.80 -13.32 1.84
C PRO A 317 -14.87 -14.42 2.38
N GLN A 318 -14.54 -15.43 1.58
CA GLN A 318 -13.73 -16.55 2.06
C GLN A 318 -12.29 -16.14 2.37
N VAL A 319 -11.80 -16.59 3.51
CA VAL A 319 -10.40 -16.47 3.92
C VAL A 319 -9.84 -17.88 4.09
N MET A 320 -8.85 -18.21 3.27
CA MET A 320 -8.13 -19.47 3.39
C MET A 320 -6.95 -19.32 4.33
N LEU A 321 -6.77 -20.29 5.19
CA LEU A 321 -5.61 -20.48 6.04
C LEU A 321 -4.87 -21.75 5.62
N TRP A 322 -3.57 -21.64 5.39
CA TRP A 322 -2.71 -22.76 5.06
C TRP A 322 -1.56 -22.86 6.05
N ASP A 323 -1.33 -24.09 6.52
CA ASP A 323 -0.26 -24.39 7.47
C ASP A 323 0.85 -25.18 6.75
N PRO A 324 2.06 -24.59 6.61
CA PRO A 324 3.18 -25.24 5.92
C PRO A 324 3.69 -26.49 6.66
N ALA A 325 3.51 -26.59 7.97
CA ALA A 325 3.99 -27.74 8.74
C ALA A 325 3.15 -28.97 8.50
N THR A 326 1.85 -28.82 8.33
CA THR A 326 0.89 -29.91 8.10
C THR A 326 0.49 -30.07 6.64
N GLN A 327 0.77 -29.09 5.79
CA GLN A 327 0.35 -28.98 4.38
C GLN A 327 -1.19 -28.99 4.25
N VAL A 328 -1.89 -28.51 5.28
CA VAL A 328 -3.37 -28.51 5.31
C VAL A 328 -3.89 -27.09 5.07
N SER A 329 -4.82 -26.97 4.12
CA SER A 329 -5.64 -25.79 3.92
C SER A 329 -6.95 -25.92 4.70
N SER A 330 -7.40 -24.83 5.31
CA SER A 330 -8.69 -24.71 5.95
C SER A 330 -9.30 -23.34 5.63
N LEU A 331 -10.64 -23.25 5.71
CA LEU A 331 -11.30 -21.94 5.66
C LEU A 331 -11.41 -21.40 7.08
N ALA A 332 -11.11 -20.11 7.24
CA ALA A 332 -11.41 -19.40 8.48
C ALA A 332 -12.94 -19.38 8.70
N PRO A 333 -13.40 -19.29 9.96
CA PRO A 333 -14.82 -19.06 10.22
C PRO A 333 -15.33 -17.92 9.34
N GLU A 334 -16.42 -18.17 8.64
CA GLU A 334 -16.92 -17.31 7.56
C GLU A 334 -17.16 -15.88 8.05
N PRO A 335 -16.47 -14.88 7.49
CA PRO A 335 -16.76 -13.50 7.80
C PRO A 335 -18.11 -13.12 7.18
N PRO A 336 -18.81 -12.13 7.75
CA PRO A 336 -20.11 -11.70 7.23
C PRO A 336 -20.02 -10.98 5.89
N GLU A 337 -18.81 -10.72 5.40
CA GLU A 337 -18.53 -9.88 4.24
C GLU A 337 -17.12 -10.08 3.70
N THR A 338 -16.84 -9.49 2.53
CA THR A 338 -15.48 -9.42 1.99
C THR A 338 -14.56 -8.63 2.90
N VAL A 339 -13.31 -9.06 2.96
CA VAL A 339 -12.28 -8.46 3.80
C VAL A 339 -11.22 -7.76 2.96
N GLY A 340 -10.72 -6.65 3.50
CA GLY A 340 -9.61 -5.89 2.93
C GLY A 340 -8.24 -6.46 3.33
N ARG A 341 -7.31 -5.58 3.73
CA ARG A 341 -5.97 -5.98 4.19
C ARG A 341 -6.07 -6.92 5.39
N MET A 342 -5.21 -7.93 5.40
CA MET A 342 -5.06 -8.86 6.52
C MET A 342 -3.66 -8.74 7.11
N GLU A 343 -3.57 -8.96 8.42
CA GLU A 343 -2.30 -9.01 9.14
C GLU A 343 -2.39 -9.92 10.35
N TRP A 344 -1.34 -10.71 10.57
CA TRP A 344 -1.24 -11.57 11.75
C TRP A 344 -0.76 -10.76 12.96
N SER A 345 -1.24 -11.15 14.14
CA SER A 345 -0.62 -10.67 15.38
C SER A 345 0.86 -11.09 15.44
N PRO A 346 1.72 -10.32 16.13
CA PRO A 346 3.14 -10.62 16.22
C PRO A 346 3.44 -11.98 16.87
N ASP A 347 2.54 -12.48 17.72
CA ASP A 347 2.63 -13.83 18.29
C ASP A 347 2.12 -14.91 17.33
N GLY A 348 1.54 -14.54 16.20
CA GLY A 348 0.99 -15.43 15.17
C GLY A 348 -0.32 -16.10 15.57
N GLN A 349 -0.92 -15.75 16.71
CA GLN A 349 -2.12 -16.45 17.20
C GLN A 349 -3.42 -15.92 16.60
N ASN A 350 -3.45 -14.64 16.25
CA ASN A 350 -4.64 -13.97 15.76
C ASN A 350 -4.42 -13.45 14.35
N LEU A 351 -5.44 -13.57 13.49
CA LEU A 351 -5.48 -12.93 12.19
C LEU A 351 -6.46 -11.77 12.24
N TYR A 352 -5.99 -10.58 11.92
CA TYR A 352 -6.83 -9.39 11.77
C TYR A 352 -7.10 -9.10 10.31
N ALA A 353 -8.30 -8.60 10.01
CA ALA A 353 -8.65 -8.12 8.69
C ALA A 353 -9.45 -6.82 8.76
N ALA A 354 -9.17 -5.92 7.85
CA ALA A 354 -9.99 -4.74 7.64
C ALA A 354 -11.36 -5.14 7.06
N SER A 355 -12.43 -4.62 7.64
CA SER A 355 -13.80 -4.95 7.30
C SER A 355 -14.54 -3.71 6.81
N GLN A 356 -15.33 -3.87 5.75
CA GLN A 356 -16.12 -2.78 5.19
C GLN A 356 -17.28 -2.34 6.10
N LYS A 357 -17.81 -3.25 6.92
CA LYS A 357 -18.97 -2.95 7.79
C LYS A 357 -18.61 -2.77 9.26
N HIS A 358 -17.62 -3.52 9.74
CA HIS A 358 -17.35 -3.64 11.17
C HIS A 358 -16.06 -2.95 11.62
N GLY A 359 -15.25 -2.40 10.69
CA GLY A 359 -13.95 -1.84 11.01
C GLY A 359 -12.86 -2.88 11.02
N VAL A 360 -12.77 -3.73 12.03
CA VAL A 360 -11.79 -4.82 12.10
C VAL A 360 -12.45 -6.13 12.52
N LEU A 361 -12.12 -7.19 11.81
CA LEU A 361 -12.40 -8.57 12.18
C LEU A 361 -11.14 -9.21 12.77
N CYS A 362 -11.29 -10.06 13.76
CA CYS A 362 -10.21 -10.80 14.36
C CYS A 362 -10.59 -12.27 14.53
N TRP A 363 -9.86 -13.16 13.86
CA TRP A 363 -9.98 -14.60 14.06
C TRP A 363 -9.06 -15.04 15.18
N LEU A 364 -9.66 -15.55 16.24
CA LEU A 364 -9.04 -16.15 17.41
C LEU A 364 -9.13 -17.67 17.31
N ALA A 365 -8.39 -18.38 18.15
CA ALA A 365 -8.50 -19.85 18.24
C ALA A 365 -9.90 -20.33 18.62
N ASP A 366 -10.68 -19.53 19.34
CA ASP A 366 -12.02 -19.81 19.83
C ASP A 366 -13.15 -19.18 19.01
N GLY A 367 -12.85 -18.47 17.91
CA GLY A 367 -13.86 -17.91 17.03
C GLY A 367 -13.53 -16.56 16.41
N LEU A 368 -14.55 -15.91 15.87
CA LEU A 368 -14.45 -14.60 15.24
C LEU A 368 -14.93 -13.50 16.19
N ARG A 369 -14.06 -12.51 16.43
CA ARG A 369 -14.39 -11.28 17.14
C ARG A 369 -14.50 -10.10 16.16
N ARG A 370 -15.39 -9.16 16.45
CA ARG A 370 -15.57 -7.92 15.70
C ARG A 370 -15.16 -6.74 16.56
N PHE A 371 -14.43 -5.82 15.97
CA PHE A 371 -14.11 -4.54 16.58
C PHE A 371 -14.99 -3.50 15.88
N ASP A 372 -16.10 -3.20 16.52
CA ASP A 372 -17.10 -2.34 15.89
C ASP A 372 -16.60 -0.90 15.80
N LEU A 373 -17.11 -0.24 14.79
CA LEU A 373 -16.97 1.19 14.58
C LEU A 373 -17.78 1.93 15.63
N PRO A 374 -17.23 2.93 16.27
CA PRO A 374 -17.97 3.75 17.22
C PRO A 374 -18.99 4.67 16.55
#